data_a0ac5ceb69fdfee1265b01982511ef37
#
_entry.id   a0ac5ceb69fdfee1265b01982511ef37
#
_cell.length_a   1.000
_cell.length_b   1.000
_cell.length_c   1.000
_cell.angle_alpha   90.00
_cell.angle_beta   90.00
_cell.angle_gamma   90.00
#
_symmetry.space_group_name_H-M   'P 1'
#
loop_
_entity.id
_entity.type
_entity.pdbx_description
1 polymer ?
#
loop_
_entity_poly.entity_id
_entity_poly.type
_entity_poly.pdbx_seq_one_letter_code
_entity_poly.pdbx_strand_id
1 'polypeptide(L)'
;DRLIAAYFISSSGKNLNSIKSKPVGDGQFGDQHWATKQELNNNLVIIPYEPEKWRNGENRPQLEGIILGAVKSGKKVSAYIDTSDNHTLSVSAPGGGKTSSFVYPNLEFLAAVSNPFFVTDTKGDAHQTYAPVLEKYYGYKTYVIDLRNPTRSDSYNLMYLVNKYNDRYESCLLYTSDAA
;
A
#
# COMPACT_ATOMS: atom_id res chain seq x y z
N ASP A 1 -18.75 -7.12 -6.75
CA ASP A 1 -17.55 -7.03 -5.89
C ASP A 1 -16.60 -8.15 -6.27
N ARG A 2 -15.55 -7.82 -7.03
CA ARG A 2 -14.56 -8.80 -7.48
C ARG A 2 -13.31 -8.67 -6.63
N LEU A 3 -13.01 -9.67 -5.82
CA LEU A 3 -11.73 -9.81 -5.13
C LEU A 3 -10.66 -10.19 -6.16
N ILE A 4 -9.73 -9.28 -6.44
CA ILE A 4 -8.56 -9.56 -7.26
C ILE A 4 -7.46 -10.07 -6.34
N ALA A 5 -7.12 -11.34 -6.44
CA ALA A 5 -5.97 -11.91 -5.75
C ALA A 5 -4.71 -11.76 -6.63
N ALA A 6 -3.78 -10.91 -6.22
CA ALA A 6 -2.48 -10.80 -6.85
C ALA A 6 -1.51 -11.83 -6.28
N TYR A 7 -0.78 -12.49 -7.16
CA TYR A 7 0.13 -13.58 -6.82
C TYR A 7 1.59 -13.13 -6.89
N PHE A 8 2.29 -13.21 -5.77
CA PHE A 8 3.73 -12.98 -5.71
C PHE A 8 4.49 -14.32 -5.76
N ILE A 9 5.27 -14.55 -6.81
CA ILE A 9 6.16 -15.70 -6.90
C ILE A 9 7.39 -15.41 -6.03
N SER A 10 7.47 -16.06 -4.88
CA SER A 10 8.72 -16.14 -4.14
C SER A 10 9.71 -16.99 -4.92
N SER A 11 10.97 -16.56 -4.98
CA SER A 11 12.07 -17.20 -5.72
C SER A 11 12.50 -18.58 -5.18
N SER A 12 11.79 -19.13 -4.23
CA SER A 12 12.07 -20.47 -3.67
C SER A 12 11.41 -21.59 -4.45
N GLY A 13 11.63 -21.66 -5.76
CA GLY A 13 11.58 -22.85 -6.63
C GLY A 13 10.50 -23.91 -6.46
N LYS A 14 9.49 -23.73 -5.62
CA LYS A 14 8.37 -24.68 -5.51
C LYS A 14 7.32 -24.32 -6.55
N ASN A 15 7.17 -25.23 -7.50
CA ASN A 15 6.24 -25.14 -8.61
C ASN A 15 4.80 -25.08 -8.08
N LEU A 16 4.21 -23.89 -7.99
CA LEU A 16 2.85 -23.66 -7.54
C LEU A 16 1.78 -24.17 -8.51
N ASN A 17 2.19 -24.65 -9.68
CA ASN A 17 1.31 -25.35 -10.62
C ASN A 17 0.73 -26.66 -10.07
N SER A 18 1.20 -27.13 -8.90
CA SER A 18 0.65 -28.32 -8.24
C SER A 18 -0.52 -28.02 -7.29
N ILE A 19 -0.78 -26.76 -6.99
CA ILE A 19 -1.92 -26.36 -6.14
C ILE A 19 -3.14 -26.24 -7.05
N LYS A 20 -3.90 -27.33 -7.18
CA LYS A 20 -5.20 -27.29 -7.84
C LYS A 20 -6.19 -26.60 -6.93
N SER A 21 -6.83 -25.53 -7.43
CA SER A 21 -7.98 -24.93 -6.77
C SER A 21 -9.08 -25.99 -6.66
N LYS A 22 -9.55 -26.26 -5.44
CA LYS A 22 -10.78 -27.04 -5.25
C LYS A 22 -11.92 -26.04 -5.12
N PRO A 23 -13.05 -26.25 -5.85
CA PRO A 23 -14.23 -25.45 -5.61
C PRO A 23 -14.69 -25.70 -4.16
N VAL A 24 -14.84 -24.64 -3.38
CA VAL A 24 -15.34 -24.66 -2.01
C VAL A 24 -16.73 -24.04 -2.04
N GLY A 25 -17.77 -24.89 -1.91
CA GLY A 25 -19.18 -24.49 -1.87
C GLY A 25 -19.86 -24.49 -3.24
N ASP A 26 -21.19 -24.27 -3.20
CA ASP A 26 -22.09 -24.38 -4.36
C ASP A 26 -22.17 -23.10 -5.21
N GLY A 27 -21.14 -22.25 -5.22
CA GLY A 27 -21.14 -20.98 -5.96
C GLY A 27 -22.08 -19.92 -5.38
N GLN A 28 -22.65 -20.14 -4.21
CA GLN A 28 -23.64 -19.28 -3.58
C GLN A 28 -23.11 -17.87 -3.24
N PHE A 29 -21.78 -17.73 -3.10
CA PHE A 29 -21.07 -16.49 -2.80
C PHE A 29 -20.10 -16.06 -3.91
N GLY A 30 -20.26 -16.63 -5.10
CA GLY A 30 -19.38 -16.42 -6.25
C GLY A 30 -18.19 -17.39 -6.28
N ASP A 31 -17.68 -17.63 -7.48
CA ASP A 31 -16.48 -18.45 -7.70
C ASP A 31 -15.24 -17.59 -7.56
N GLN A 32 -14.25 -18.07 -6.81
CA GLN A 32 -12.93 -17.44 -6.69
C GLN A 32 -11.91 -18.22 -7.54
N HIS A 33 -11.14 -17.50 -8.33
CA HIS A 33 -10.05 -18.04 -9.10
C HIS A 33 -8.84 -17.09 -9.05
N TRP A 34 -7.68 -17.62 -9.40
CA TRP A 34 -6.49 -16.79 -9.57
C TRP A 34 -6.65 -15.88 -10.78
N ALA A 35 -6.29 -14.62 -10.64
CA ALA A 35 -6.37 -13.67 -11.74
C ALA A 35 -5.54 -14.14 -12.94
N THR A 36 -6.17 -14.16 -14.11
CA THR A 36 -5.51 -14.46 -15.38
C THR A 36 -4.70 -13.24 -15.85
N LYS A 37 -3.73 -13.47 -16.74
CA LYS A 37 -2.96 -12.35 -17.33
C LYS A 37 -3.85 -11.33 -18.04
N GLN A 38 -4.94 -11.79 -18.64
CA GLN A 38 -5.89 -10.93 -19.32
C GLN A 38 -6.66 -10.04 -18.35
N GLU A 39 -7.09 -10.59 -17.23
CA GLU A 39 -7.75 -9.82 -16.16
C GLU A 39 -6.80 -8.82 -15.50
N LEU A 40 -5.55 -9.21 -15.25
CA LEU A 40 -4.53 -8.29 -14.75
C LEU A 40 -4.32 -7.11 -15.70
N ASN A 41 -4.20 -7.37 -17.00
CA ASN A 41 -3.98 -6.31 -17.99
C ASN A 41 -5.21 -5.43 -18.21
N ASN A 42 -6.41 -5.96 -18.00
CA ASN A 42 -7.66 -5.20 -18.17
C ASN A 42 -8.01 -4.33 -16.96
N ASN A 43 -7.63 -4.78 -15.77
CA ASN A 43 -8.05 -4.14 -14.52
C ASN A 43 -6.94 -3.31 -13.85
N LEU A 44 -5.67 -3.51 -14.23
CA LEU A 44 -4.53 -2.83 -13.62
C LEU A 44 -3.82 -1.94 -14.63
N VAL A 45 -3.33 -0.81 -14.16
CA VAL A 45 -2.49 0.07 -14.96
C VAL A 45 -1.03 -0.39 -14.85
N ILE A 46 -0.35 -0.46 -15.99
CA ILE A 46 1.05 -0.90 -16.04
C ILE A 46 1.93 0.32 -16.26
N ILE A 47 2.84 0.57 -15.34
CA ILE A 47 3.82 1.67 -15.45
C ILE A 47 5.25 1.16 -15.30
N PRO A 48 6.25 1.87 -15.87
CA PRO A 48 7.65 1.62 -15.56
C PRO A 48 7.93 1.91 -14.08
N TYR A 49 8.59 0.99 -13.38
CA TYR A 49 9.02 1.22 -12.00
C TYR A 49 10.48 1.70 -12.00
N GLU A 50 10.66 3.02 -11.86
CA GLU A 50 11.96 3.70 -11.98
C GLU A 50 12.23 4.61 -10.76
N PRO A 51 12.42 4.05 -9.56
CA PRO A 51 12.54 4.84 -8.32
C PRO A 51 13.72 5.83 -8.35
N GLU A 52 14.83 5.48 -9.01
CA GLU A 52 15.98 6.37 -9.13
C GLU A 52 15.65 7.67 -9.90
N LYS A 53 14.86 7.57 -10.97
CA LYS A 53 14.40 8.73 -11.72
C LYS A 53 13.39 9.54 -10.92
N TRP A 54 12.47 8.87 -10.23
CA TRP A 54 11.47 9.54 -9.40
C TRP A 54 12.10 10.36 -8.27
N ARG A 55 13.15 9.85 -7.64
CA ARG A 55 13.94 10.57 -6.62
C ARG A 55 14.61 11.83 -7.18
N ASN A 56 15.01 11.78 -8.44
CA ASN A 56 15.58 12.94 -9.14
C ASN A 56 14.50 13.90 -9.69
N GLY A 57 13.21 13.61 -9.46
CA GLY A 57 12.11 14.42 -9.97
C GLY A 57 11.72 14.13 -11.42
N GLU A 58 12.30 13.09 -12.03
CA GLU A 58 12.04 12.71 -13.41
C GLU A 58 10.95 11.65 -13.51
N ASN A 59 10.06 11.77 -14.48
CA ASN A 59 9.05 10.75 -14.83
C ASN A 59 8.19 10.27 -13.64
N ARG A 60 7.91 11.12 -12.68
CA ARG A 60 7.03 10.76 -11.56
C ARG A 60 5.64 10.39 -12.08
N PRO A 61 5.06 9.28 -11.61
CA PRO A 61 3.71 8.89 -12.01
C PRO A 61 2.68 9.93 -11.56
N GLN A 62 1.62 10.10 -12.35
CA GLN A 62 0.52 11.04 -12.05
C GLN A 62 -0.80 10.27 -11.89
N LEU A 63 -0.75 9.11 -11.28
CA LEU A 63 -1.91 8.28 -11.01
C LEU A 63 -1.85 7.82 -9.56
N GLU A 64 -2.99 7.80 -8.91
CA GLU A 64 -3.13 7.25 -7.56
C GLU A 64 -3.40 5.76 -7.62
N GLY A 65 -3.04 5.05 -6.56
CA GLY A 65 -3.29 3.62 -6.48
C GLY A 65 -2.26 2.89 -5.60
N ILE A 66 -2.26 1.57 -5.72
CA ILE A 66 -1.36 0.69 -4.98
C ILE A 66 -0.69 -0.31 -5.92
N ILE A 67 0.60 -0.55 -5.73
CA ILE A 67 1.33 -1.59 -6.47
C ILE A 67 0.91 -2.96 -5.93
N LEU A 68 0.30 -3.78 -6.77
CA LEU A 68 -0.04 -5.17 -6.45
C LEU A 68 1.06 -6.15 -6.86
N GLY A 69 1.88 -5.80 -7.82
CA GLY A 69 2.94 -6.67 -8.31
C GLY A 69 3.84 -5.99 -9.33
N ALA A 70 4.87 -6.71 -9.76
CA ALA A 70 5.79 -6.22 -10.78
C ALA A 70 6.25 -7.36 -11.70
N VAL A 71 6.53 -7.00 -12.95
CA VAL A 71 7.11 -7.90 -13.94
C VAL A 71 8.44 -7.35 -14.42
N LYS A 72 9.46 -8.19 -14.40
CA LYS A 72 10.78 -7.87 -14.93
C LYS A 72 10.93 -8.38 -16.35
N SER A 73 11.24 -7.48 -17.27
CA SER A 73 11.57 -7.83 -18.67
C SER A 73 12.97 -7.30 -18.99
N GLY A 74 13.96 -8.17 -18.97
CA GLY A 74 15.37 -7.81 -19.11
C GLY A 74 15.82 -6.90 -17.96
N LYS A 75 16.22 -5.66 -18.29
CA LYS A 75 16.62 -4.63 -17.31
C LYS A 75 15.47 -3.73 -16.84
N LYS A 76 14.30 -3.82 -17.47
CA LYS A 76 13.14 -3.00 -17.16
C LYS A 76 12.23 -3.70 -16.17
N VAL A 77 11.73 -2.97 -15.21
CA VAL A 77 10.71 -3.43 -14.25
C VAL A 77 9.45 -2.62 -14.52
N SER A 78 8.33 -3.30 -14.67
CA SER A 78 7.00 -2.69 -14.80
C SER A 78 6.16 -3.08 -13.60
N ALA A 79 5.52 -2.09 -12.97
CA ALA A 79 4.62 -2.30 -11.84
C ALA A 79 3.17 -2.35 -12.32
N TYR A 80 2.39 -3.23 -11.71
CA TYR A 80 0.95 -3.31 -11.87
C TYR A 80 0.30 -2.52 -10.75
N ILE A 81 -0.44 -1.46 -11.12
CA ILE A 81 -1.09 -0.53 -10.21
C ILE A 81 -2.60 -0.79 -10.22
N ASP A 82 -3.17 -1.02 -9.06
CA ASP A 82 -4.60 -0.93 -8.85
C ASP A 82 -4.96 0.52 -8.51
N THR A 83 -5.75 1.14 -9.37
CA THR A 83 -6.21 2.52 -9.22
C THR A 83 -7.63 2.59 -8.64
N SER A 84 -8.21 1.45 -8.32
CA SER A 84 -9.54 1.39 -7.69
C SER A 84 -9.43 1.56 -6.18
N ASP A 85 -10.53 2.01 -5.57
CA ASP A 85 -10.63 2.20 -4.12
C ASP A 85 -10.93 0.85 -3.42
N ASN A 86 -9.94 -0.05 -3.45
CA ASN A 86 -10.05 -1.40 -2.91
C ASN A 86 -9.12 -1.63 -1.74
N HIS A 87 -9.59 -2.45 -0.78
CA HIS A 87 -8.72 -3.00 0.26
C HIS A 87 -7.88 -4.16 -0.29
N THR A 88 -6.60 -4.16 0.04
CA THR A 88 -5.65 -5.20 -0.41
C THR A 88 -5.14 -6.01 0.77
N LEU A 89 -5.17 -7.33 0.65
CA LEU A 89 -4.59 -8.26 1.62
C LEU A 89 -3.40 -9.01 0.98
N SER A 90 -2.19 -8.78 1.52
CA SER A 90 -0.98 -9.51 1.13
C SER A 90 -0.64 -10.57 2.16
N VAL A 91 -0.66 -11.83 1.75
CA VAL A 91 -0.36 -12.98 2.62
C VAL A 91 0.92 -13.67 2.14
N SER A 92 1.86 -13.89 3.06
CA SER A 92 3.06 -14.70 2.77
C SER A 92 3.60 -15.33 4.05
N ALA A 93 4.39 -16.39 3.91
CA ALA A 93 5.12 -17.00 5.01
C ALA A 93 6.13 -15.99 5.64
N PRO A 94 6.52 -16.20 6.89
CA PRO A 94 7.64 -15.47 7.49
C PRO A 94 8.90 -15.58 6.62
N GLY A 95 9.61 -14.46 6.41
CA GLY A 95 10.76 -14.42 5.49
C GLY A 95 10.42 -14.40 4.00
N GLY A 96 9.14 -14.43 3.61
CA GLY A 96 8.70 -14.42 2.20
C GLY A 96 8.84 -13.07 1.47
N GLY A 97 9.53 -12.10 2.08
CA GLY A 97 9.85 -10.83 1.42
C GLY A 97 8.70 -9.83 1.30
N LYS A 98 7.63 -9.93 2.10
CA LYS A 98 6.51 -8.96 2.08
C LYS A 98 6.97 -7.51 2.15
N THR A 99 7.87 -7.22 3.07
CA THR A 99 8.35 -5.86 3.27
C THR A 99 9.10 -5.34 2.05
N SER A 100 10.01 -6.15 1.50
CA SER A 100 10.83 -5.75 0.35
C SER A 100 10.08 -5.75 -0.98
N SER A 101 9.09 -6.64 -1.16
CA SER A 101 8.39 -6.78 -2.44
C SER A 101 7.05 -6.05 -2.51
N PHE A 102 6.45 -5.72 -1.37
CA PHE A 102 5.17 -5.02 -1.32
C PHE A 102 5.25 -3.68 -0.59
N VAL A 103 5.75 -3.65 0.66
CA VAL A 103 5.71 -2.43 1.48
C VAL A 103 6.63 -1.37 0.89
N TYR A 104 7.90 -1.68 0.68
CA TYR A 104 8.88 -0.70 0.19
C TYR A 104 8.55 -0.14 -1.20
N PRO A 105 8.20 -0.96 -2.20
CA PRO A 105 7.77 -0.41 -3.49
C PRO A 105 6.55 0.50 -3.42
N ASN A 106 5.60 0.19 -2.53
CA ASN A 106 4.43 1.04 -2.34
C ASN A 106 4.76 2.34 -1.62
N LEU A 107 5.64 2.34 -0.61
CA LEU A 107 6.11 3.57 0.03
C LEU A 107 6.79 4.50 -0.98
N GLU A 108 7.65 3.95 -1.83
CA GLU A 108 8.32 4.68 -2.89
C GLU A 108 7.33 5.26 -3.92
N PHE A 109 6.37 4.44 -4.34
CA PHE A 109 5.36 4.87 -5.32
C PHE A 109 4.44 5.95 -4.75
N LEU A 110 3.89 5.76 -3.54
CA LEU A 110 3.04 6.74 -2.88
C LEU A 110 3.76 8.07 -2.68
N ALA A 111 5.05 8.02 -2.35
CA ALA A 111 5.89 9.22 -2.27
C ALA A 111 6.08 9.89 -3.63
N ALA A 112 6.29 9.12 -4.69
CA ALA A 112 6.48 9.65 -6.04
C ALA A 112 5.24 10.39 -6.57
N VAL A 113 4.03 9.92 -6.19
CA VAL A 113 2.76 10.58 -6.55
C VAL A 113 2.31 11.64 -5.53
N SER A 114 3.12 11.90 -4.50
CA SER A 114 2.84 12.89 -3.43
C SER A 114 1.58 12.61 -2.62
N ASN A 115 1.17 11.36 -2.49
CA ASN A 115 0.05 10.96 -1.65
C ASN A 115 0.44 10.85 -0.18
N PRO A 116 -0.30 11.43 0.77
CA PRO A 116 -0.10 11.17 2.18
C PRO A 116 -0.48 9.72 2.51
N PHE A 117 0.26 9.11 3.44
CA PHE A 117 -0.03 7.75 3.86
C PHE A 117 0.28 7.54 5.34
N PHE A 118 -0.34 6.52 5.91
CA PHE A 118 -0.11 6.06 7.26
C PHE A 118 0.38 4.61 7.24
N VAL A 119 1.41 4.30 8.01
CA VAL A 119 2.01 2.97 8.07
C VAL A 119 2.11 2.49 9.51
N THR A 120 1.65 1.27 9.77
CA THR A 120 1.91 0.60 11.04
C THR A 120 3.16 -0.27 10.90
N ASP A 121 4.18 0.04 11.69
CA ASP A 121 5.46 -0.64 11.65
C ASP A 121 5.80 -1.25 13.02
N THR A 122 5.60 -2.53 13.16
CA THR A 122 5.82 -3.24 14.43
C THR A 122 7.30 -3.40 14.81
N LYS A 123 8.21 -3.27 13.84
CA LYS A 123 9.67 -3.46 14.03
C LYS A 123 10.44 -2.15 13.98
N GLY A 124 9.89 -1.11 13.37
CA GLY A 124 10.58 0.14 13.10
C GLY A 124 11.47 0.13 11.85
N ASP A 125 11.52 -1.00 11.13
CA ASP A 125 12.40 -1.18 9.95
C ASP A 125 11.98 -0.27 8.79
N ALA A 126 10.68 -0.13 8.55
CA ALA A 126 10.16 0.68 7.45
C ALA A 126 10.45 2.17 7.70
N HIS A 127 10.23 2.65 8.91
CA HIS A 127 10.55 4.02 9.28
C HIS A 127 12.06 4.30 9.15
N GLN A 128 12.92 3.46 9.73
CA GLN A 128 14.37 3.66 9.68
C GLN A 128 14.92 3.67 8.25
N THR A 129 14.35 2.82 7.37
CA THR A 129 14.81 2.69 5.99
C THR A 129 14.28 3.81 5.09
N TYR A 130 12.98 4.14 5.22
CA TYR A 130 12.30 5.00 4.25
C TYR A 130 12.12 6.44 4.70
N ALA A 131 12.05 6.77 5.99
CA ALA A 131 11.88 8.16 6.40
C ALA A 131 12.96 9.10 5.82
N PRO A 132 14.27 8.74 5.84
CA PRO A 132 15.31 9.58 5.22
C PRO A 132 15.14 9.74 3.70
N VAL A 133 14.61 8.72 3.02
CA VAL A 133 14.35 8.76 1.58
C VAL A 133 13.18 9.70 1.28
N LEU A 134 12.10 9.58 2.05
CA LEU A 134 10.90 10.40 1.92
C LEU A 134 11.20 11.88 2.13
N GLU A 135 11.96 12.19 3.17
CA GLU A 135 12.33 13.57 3.50
C GLU A 135 13.29 14.18 2.47
N LYS A 136 14.35 13.43 2.12
CA LYS A 136 15.41 13.93 1.25
C LYS A 136 14.98 14.11 -0.20
N TYR A 137 14.25 13.15 -0.77
CA TYR A 137 13.97 13.10 -2.20
C TYR A 137 12.56 13.54 -2.58
N TYR A 138 11.62 13.43 -1.65
CA TYR A 138 10.21 13.73 -1.91
C TYR A 138 9.66 14.88 -1.07
N GLY A 139 10.45 15.41 -0.12
CA GLY A 139 10.07 16.55 0.71
C GLY A 139 8.96 16.26 1.72
N TYR A 140 8.76 14.99 2.07
CA TYR A 140 7.80 14.61 3.09
C TYR A 140 8.27 15.07 4.48
N LYS A 141 7.31 15.34 5.33
CA LYS A 141 7.53 15.45 6.77
C LYS A 141 7.01 14.17 7.41
N THR A 142 7.89 13.45 8.07
CA THR A 142 7.56 12.19 8.73
C THR A 142 7.26 12.44 10.21
N TYR A 143 6.26 11.74 10.73
CA TYR A 143 5.88 11.75 12.13
C TYR A 143 5.82 10.33 12.64
N VAL A 144 6.31 10.09 13.85
CA VAL A 144 6.35 8.76 14.47
C VAL A 144 5.57 8.76 15.77
N ILE A 145 4.54 7.93 15.85
CA ILE A 145 3.85 7.64 17.10
C ILE A 145 4.40 6.32 17.63
N ASP A 146 5.32 6.40 18.60
CA ASP A 146 5.96 5.25 19.21
C ASP A 146 5.31 4.90 20.56
N LEU A 147 4.43 3.91 20.55
CA LEU A 147 3.74 3.44 21.74
C LEU A 147 4.64 2.66 22.71
N ARG A 148 5.82 2.18 22.24
CA ARG A 148 6.80 1.48 23.09
C ARG A 148 7.71 2.46 23.81
N ASN A 149 7.96 3.61 23.18
CA ASN A 149 8.86 4.63 23.72
C ASN A 149 8.21 6.02 23.67
N PRO A 150 7.19 6.25 24.50
CA PRO A 150 6.39 7.49 24.44
C PRO A 150 7.21 8.78 24.58
N THR A 151 8.37 8.70 25.25
CA THR A 151 9.28 9.84 25.43
C THR A 151 10.03 10.26 24.16
N ARG A 152 10.06 9.39 23.13
CA ARG A 152 10.67 9.64 21.82
C ARG A 152 9.62 9.74 20.70
N SER A 153 8.36 9.63 21.06
CA SER A 153 7.23 9.71 20.15
C SER A 153 6.89 11.16 19.84
N ASP A 154 6.49 11.43 18.61
CA ASP A 154 5.77 12.67 18.30
C ASP A 154 4.43 12.67 19.04
N SER A 155 4.01 13.85 19.48
CA SER A 155 2.71 14.01 20.12
C SER A 155 1.61 14.15 19.07
N TYR A 156 0.54 13.39 19.24
CA TYR A 156 -0.65 13.51 18.42
C TYR A 156 -1.88 13.74 19.27
N ASN A 157 -2.50 14.89 19.11
CA ASN A 157 -3.74 15.22 19.79
C ASN A 157 -4.92 14.89 18.88
N LEU A 158 -5.56 13.73 19.11
CA LEU A 158 -6.76 13.29 18.40
C LEU A 158 -7.91 14.33 18.47
N MET A 159 -7.98 15.08 19.57
CA MET A 159 -9.03 16.07 19.79
C MET A 159 -8.68 17.45 19.23
N TYR A 160 -7.50 17.61 18.60
CA TYR A 160 -7.07 18.92 18.11
C TYR A 160 -8.08 19.56 17.14
N LEU A 161 -8.54 18.77 16.16
CA LEU A 161 -9.53 19.26 15.19
C LEU A 161 -10.88 19.52 15.84
N VAL A 162 -11.32 18.63 16.74
CA VAL A 162 -12.56 18.79 17.50
C VAL A 162 -12.50 20.08 18.31
N ASN A 163 -11.44 20.28 19.09
CA ASN A 163 -11.26 21.48 19.89
C ASN A 163 -11.16 22.76 19.03
N LYS A 164 -10.43 22.69 17.91
CA LYS A 164 -10.27 23.81 16.96
C LYS A 164 -11.58 24.24 16.32
N TYR A 165 -12.48 23.29 16.05
CA TYR A 165 -13.76 23.56 15.39
C TYR A 165 -14.93 23.71 16.36
N ASN A 166 -14.81 23.24 17.61
CA ASN A 166 -15.83 23.41 18.64
C ASN A 166 -16.15 24.88 18.89
N ASP A 167 -15.12 25.71 18.97
CA ASP A 167 -15.27 27.17 19.18
C ASP A 167 -15.92 27.89 17.99
N ARG A 168 -15.97 27.26 16.82
CA ARG A 168 -16.53 27.87 15.60
C ARG A 168 -17.91 27.33 15.21
N TYR A 169 -18.22 26.08 15.57
CA TYR A 169 -19.44 25.40 15.13
C TYR A 169 -19.94 24.44 16.21
N GLU A 170 -20.42 24.95 17.33
CA GLU A 170 -20.95 24.14 18.44
C GLU A 170 -22.08 23.15 18.04
N SER A 171 -22.78 23.41 16.93
CA SER A 171 -23.92 22.59 16.52
C SER A 171 -23.66 21.54 15.45
N CYS A 172 -22.53 21.61 14.74
CA CYS A 172 -22.32 20.73 13.56
C CYS A 172 -21.65 19.38 13.88
N LEU A 173 -20.89 19.31 14.99
CA LEU A 173 -20.15 18.08 15.37
C LEU A 173 -21.00 17.12 16.22
N LEU A 174 -22.06 17.59 16.85
CA LEU A 174 -22.99 16.73 17.61
C LEU A 174 -23.89 15.88 16.71
N TYR A 175 -24.10 16.31 15.45
CA TYR A 175 -24.94 15.55 14.51
C TYR A 175 -24.26 14.36 13.84
N THR A 176 -22.93 14.27 13.88
CA THR A 176 -22.20 13.15 13.28
C THR A 176 -21.97 11.97 14.21
N SER A 177 -22.16 12.16 15.53
CA SER A 177 -22.02 11.08 16.52
C SER A 177 -23.26 10.21 16.67
N ASP A 178 -24.44 10.69 16.25
CA ASP A 178 -25.70 9.97 16.38
C ASP A 178 -26.10 9.19 15.12
N ALA A 179 -25.25 9.19 14.07
CA ALA A 179 -25.50 8.51 12.82
C ALA A 179 -24.65 7.24 12.62
N ALA A 180 -24.05 6.68 13.70
CA ALA A 180 -23.29 5.43 13.68
C ALA A 180 -24.04 4.30 14.40
#